data_ecd77d45cc598550fd9a3534fc16d7d7
#
_entry.id   ecd77d45cc598550fd9a3534fc16d7d7
#
_cell.length_a   1.000
_cell.length_b   1.000
_cell.length_c   1.000
_cell.angle_alpha   90.00
_cell.angle_beta   90.00
_cell.angle_gamma   90.00
#
_symmetry.space_group_name_H-M   'P 1'
#
loop_
_entity.id
_entity.type
_entity.pdbx_description
1 polymer ?
#
loop_
_entity_poly.entity_id
_entity_poly.type
_entity_poly.pdbx_seq_one_letter_code
_entity_poly.pdbx_strand_id
1 'polypeptide(L)'
;IAMELALTGDTMNAERAYQHGLVNILCEPGDAINEAMNLAERINANAPLAVRATRQAISQGAMVSDDEGIRIAVELFKPVAASEDAKEGPLAFIEKRLPEWKAR
;
A
#
# COMPACT_ATOMS: atom_id res chain seq x y z
N ILE A 1 -22.09 2.12 5.86
CA ILE A 1 -21.85 3.56 5.65
C ILE A 1 -21.90 3.93 4.17
N ALA A 2 -21.29 3.11 3.26
CA ALA A 2 -21.30 3.40 1.82
C ALA A 2 -22.74 3.45 1.27
N MET A 3 -23.57 2.49 1.65
CA MET A 3 -24.98 2.44 1.23
C MET A 3 -25.77 3.63 1.77
N GLU A 4 -25.56 4.01 3.03
CA GLU A 4 -26.19 5.19 3.64
C GLU A 4 -25.88 6.44 2.81
N LEU A 5 -24.60 6.76 2.58
CA LEU A 5 -24.20 7.93 1.82
C LEU A 5 -24.69 7.91 0.36
N ALA A 6 -24.61 6.74 -0.28
CA ALA A 6 -25.06 6.60 -1.67
C ALA A 6 -26.57 6.81 -1.86
N LEU A 7 -27.38 6.41 -0.85
CA LEU A 7 -28.83 6.50 -0.93
C LEU A 7 -29.37 7.85 -0.42
N THR A 8 -28.71 8.47 0.56
CA THR A 8 -29.15 9.74 1.15
C THR A 8 -28.60 10.95 0.41
N GLY A 9 -27.42 10.83 -0.19
CA GLY A 9 -26.68 11.96 -0.74
C GLY A 9 -26.07 12.87 0.34
N ASP A 10 -26.03 12.42 1.59
CA ASP A 10 -25.46 13.18 2.71
C ASP A 10 -23.97 13.36 2.58
N THR A 11 -23.46 14.48 3.11
CA THR A 11 -22.03 14.72 3.22
C THR A 11 -21.46 14.10 4.48
N MET A 12 -20.15 13.80 4.45
CA MET A 12 -19.40 13.27 5.58
C MET A 12 -18.23 14.21 5.88
N ASN A 13 -17.98 14.49 7.16
CA ASN A 13 -16.79 15.23 7.56
C ASN A 13 -15.54 14.34 7.53
N ALA A 14 -14.36 14.97 7.61
CA ALA A 14 -13.08 14.28 7.48
C ALA A 14 -12.83 13.29 8.64
N GLU A 15 -13.24 13.61 9.85
CA GLU A 15 -13.10 12.78 11.04
C GLU A 15 -13.90 11.48 10.92
N ARG A 16 -15.14 11.57 10.46
CA ARG A 16 -15.98 10.39 10.22
C ARG A 16 -15.43 9.54 9.06
N ALA A 17 -14.93 10.17 8.01
CA ALA A 17 -14.27 9.49 6.90
C ALA A 17 -13.03 8.71 7.36
N TYR A 18 -12.23 9.29 8.25
CA TYR A 18 -11.08 8.63 8.86
C TYR A 18 -11.49 7.46 9.75
N GLN A 19 -12.49 7.63 10.62
CA GLN A 19 -13.00 6.55 11.48
C GLN A 19 -13.50 5.34 10.69
N HIS A 20 -14.02 5.56 9.49
CA HIS A 20 -14.50 4.50 8.59
C HIS A 20 -13.47 4.02 7.57
N GLY A 21 -12.22 4.49 7.64
CA GLY A 21 -11.15 4.05 6.76
C GLY A 21 -11.28 4.54 5.30
N LEU A 22 -12.09 5.56 5.04
CA LEU A 22 -12.19 6.18 3.72
C LEU A 22 -10.99 7.06 3.39
N VAL A 23 -10.35 7.62 4.41
CA VAL A 23 -9.09 8.36 4.32
C VAL A 23 -8.07 7.78 5.30
N ASN A 24 -6.79 7.86 4.95
CA ASN A 24 -5.70 7.25 5.73
C ASN A 24 -5.09 8.21 6.76
N ILE A 25 -5.16 9.52 6.50
CA ILE A 25 -4.50 10.56 7.30
C ILE A 25 -5.44 11.75 7.39
N LEU A 26 -5.57 12.33 8.57
CA LEU A 26 -6.16 13.66 8.78
C LEU A 26 -5.03 14.69 8.88
N CYS A 27 -5.25 15.85 8.30
CA CYS A 27 -4.30 16.96 8.33
C CYS A 27 -5.05 18.29 8.44
N GLU A 28 -4.30 19.35 8.69
CA GLU A 28 -4.85 20.70 8.67
C GLU A 28 -5.31 21.13 7.27
N PRO A 29 -6.31 22.00 7.16
CA PRO A 29 -6.77 22.51 5.88
C PRO A 29 -5.63 23.10 5.05
N GLY A 30 -5.48 22.63 3.82
CA GLY A 30 -4.41 23.04 2.90
C GLY A 30 -3.18 22.16 2.89
N ASP A 31 -3.00 21.25 3.85
CA ASP A 31 -1.78 20.45 3.99
C ASP A 31 -1.87 19.05 3.36
N ALA A 32 -2.98 18.73 2.74
CA ALA A 32 -3.24 17.40 2.17
C ALA A 32 -2.20 16.95 1.14
N ILE A 33 -1.66 17.87 0.34
CA ILE A 33 -0.63 17.54 -0.65
C ILE A 33 0.67 17.16 0.04
N ASN A 34 1.09 17.90 1.08
CA ASN A 34 2.30 17.61 1.83
C ASN A 34 2.20 16.23 2.49
N GLU A 35 1.08 15.92 3.15
CA GLU A 35 0.86 14.62 3.77
C GLU A 35 0.80 13.48 2.73
N ALA A 36 0.22 13.71 1.57
CA ALA A 36 0.25 12.74 0.48
C ALA A 36 1.67 12.50 -0.05
N MET A 37 2.49 13.54 -0.15
CA MET A 37 3.89 13.42 -0.56
C MET A 37 4.72 12.68 0.50
N ASN A 38 4.54 12.98 1.77
CA ASN A 38 5.17 12.27 2.88
C ASN A 38 4.83 10.77 2.86
N LEU A 39 3.56 10.42 2.58
CA LEU A 39 3.16 9.03 2.44
C LEU A 39 3.80 8.38 1.20
N ALA A 40 3.84 9.08 0.07
CA ALA A 40 4.47 8.59 -1.15
C ALA A 40 5.98 8.33 -0.96
N GLU A 41 6.70 9.19 -0.25
CA GLU A 41 8.11 8.99 0.09
C GLU A 41 8.32 7.73 0.94
N ARG A 42 7.47 7.51 1.94
CA ARG A 42 7.51 6.28 2.76
C ARG A 42 7.25 5.02 1.94
N ILE A 43 6.36 5.09 0.95
CA ILE A 43 6.12 3.99 0.02
C ILE A 43 7.34 3.76 -0.87
N ASN A 44 7.91 4.83 -1.42
CA ASN A 44 9.06 4.78 -2.33
C ASN A 44 10.36 4.33 -1.64
N ALA A 45 10.45 4.42 -0.32
CA ALA A 45 11.57 3.87 0.45
C ALA A 45 11.64 2.34 0.43
N ASN A 46 10.58 1.66 0.00
CA ASN A 46 10.52 0.19 -0.07
C ASN A 46 10.86 -0.33 -1.47
N ALA A 47 11.18 -1.64 -1.54
CA ALA A 47 11.51 -2.33 -2.80
C ALA A 47 10.41 -2.16 -3.85
N PRO A 48 10.67 -1.55 -5.02
CA PRO A 48 9.62 -1.17 -5.97
C PRO A 48 8.84 -2.36 -6.54
N LEU A 49 9.50 -3.51 -6.75
CA LEU A 49 8.84 -4.73 -7.21
C LEU A 49 7.89 -5.27 -6.15
N ALA A 50 8.30 -5.27 -4.88
CA ALA A 50 7.47 -5.72 -3.77
C ALA A 50 6.25 -4.79 -3.58
N VAL A 51 6.43 -3.47 -3.65
CA VAL A 51 5.33 -2.49 -3.57
C VAL A 51 4.29 -2.75 -4.66
N ARG A 52 4.72 -2.95 -5.90
CA ARG A 52 3.81 -3.22 -7.04
C ARG A 52 3.08 -4.54 -6.86
N ALA A 53 3.78 -5.62 -6.48
CA ALA A 53 3.20 -6.93 -6.25
C ALA A 53 2.18 -6.89 -5.10
N THR A 54 2.52 -6.23 -3.98
CA THR A 54 1.61 -6.07 -2.83
C THR A 54 0.34 -5.32 -3.22
N ARG A 55 0.47 -4.17 -3.90
CA ARG A 55 -0.69 -3.40 -4.37
C ARG A 55 -1.59 -4.25 -5.27
N GLN A 56 -1.01 -5.00 -6.19
CA GLN A 56 -1.76 -5.84 -7.12
C GLN A 56 -2.43 -7.00 -6.39
N ALA A 57 -1.73 -7.67 -5.46
CA ALA A 57 -2.27 -8.76 -4.66
C ALA A 57 -3.48 -8.31 -3.82
N ILE A 58 -3.39 -7.15 -3.16
CA ILE A 58 -4.49 -6.59 -2.38
C ILE A 58 -5.68 -6.25 -3.29
N SER A 59 -5.44 -5.58 -4.43
CA SER A 59 -6.52 -5.19 -5.34
C SER A 59 -7.25 -6.38 -5.97
N GLN A 60 -6.54 -7.44 -6.33
CA GLN A 60 -7.13 -8.64 -6.92
C GLN A 60 -7.73 -9.55 -5.85
N GLY A 61 -7.10 -9.65 -4.68
CA GLY A 61 -7.57 -10.48 -3.57
C GLY A 61 -8.85 -9.99 -2.92
N ALA A 62 -9.12 -8.67 -2.95
CA ALA A 62 -10.28 -8.07 -2.30
C ALA A 62 -11.65 -8.55 -2.80
N MET A 63 -11.70 -9.17 -3.99
CA MET A 63 -12.95 -9.58 -4.66
C MET A 63 -13.10 -11.10 -4.80
N VAL A 64 -12.21 -11.88 -4.19
CA VAL A 64 -12.19 -13.35 -4.29
C VAL A 64 -12.15 -13.97 -2.89
N SER A 65 -12.24 -15.33 -2.80
CA SER A 65 -12.05 -16.03 -1.53
C SER A 65 -10.61 -15.90 -1.02
N ASP A 66 -10.40 -16.08 0.28
CA ASP A 66 -9.08 -16.03 0.90
C ASP A 66 -8.09 -16.99 0.26
N ASP A 67 -8.52 -18.24 -0.05
CA ASP A 67 -7.67 -19.24 -0.72
C ASP A 67 -7.23 -18.79 -2.12
N GLU A 68 -8.14 -18.17 -2.87
CA GLU A 68 -7.80 -17.61 -4.19
C GLU A 68 -6.92 -16.38 -4.05
N GLY A 69 -7.18 -15.50 -3.09
CA GLY A 69 -6.35 -14.32 -2.79
C GLY A 69 -4.92 -14.73 -2.45
N ILE A 70 -4.74 -15.78 -1.65
CA ILE A 70 -3.42 -16.34 -1.32
C ILE A 70 -2.72 -16.86 -2.59
N ARG A 71 -3.43 -17.61 -3.45
CA ARG A 71 -2.84 -18.09 -4.71
C ARG A 71 -2.37 -16.95 -5.61
N ILE A 72 -3.20 -15.92 -5.77
CA ILE A 72 -2.84 -14.70 -6.52
C ILE A 72 -1.58 -14.05 -5.92
N ALA A 73 -1.54 -13.89 -4.61
CA ALA A 73 -0.39 -13.28 -3.94
C ALA A 73 0.90 -14.09 -4.17
N VAL A 74 0.85 -15.42 -4.03
CA VAL A 74 2.00 -16.30 -4.26
C VAL A 74 2.54 -16.15 -5.69
N GLU A 75 1.66 -16.13 -6.70
CA GLU A 75 2.10 -15.96 -8.09
C GLU A 75 2.75 -14.58 -8.35
N LEU A 76 2.15 -13.52 -7.81
CA LEU A 76 2.69 -12.16 -7.94
C LEU A 76 4.03 -11.97 -7.24
N PHE A 77 4.29 -12.70 -6.14
CA PHE A 77 5.54 -12.59 -5.40
C PHE A 77 6.67 -13.49 -5.92
N LYS A 78 6.41 -14.47 -6.80
CA LYS A 78 7.47 -15.27 -7.42
C LYS A 78 8.58 -14.43 -8.07
N PRO A 79 8.30 -13.47 -8.98
CA PRO A 79 9.34 -12.62 -9.55
C PRO A 79 10.01 -11.71 -8.52
N VAL A 80 9.29 -11.27 -7.48
CA VAL A 80 9.88 -10.47 -6.40
C VAL A 80 10.93 -11.29 -5.65
N ALA A 81 10.61 -12.52 -5.28
CA ALA A 81 11.52 -13.42 -4.58
C ALA A 81 12.78 -13.79 -5.40
N ALA A 82 12.67 -13.76 -6.73
CA ALA A 82 13.80 -14.03 -7.63
C ALA A 82 14.65 -12.79 -7.95
N SER A 83 14.22 -11.59 -7.51
CA SER A 83 14.88 -10.31 -7.83
C SER A 83 16.18 -10.08 -7.05
N GLU A 84 17.00 -9.14 -7.52
CA GLU A 84 18.15 -8.64 -6.78
C GLU A 84 17.72 -7.96 -5.48
N ASP A 85 16.61 -7.24 -5.49
CA ASP A 85 16.04 -6.53 -4.34
C ASP A 85 15.65 -7.49 -3.19
N ALA A 86 15.28 -8.74 -3.50
CA ALA A 86 14.99 -9.75 -2.48
C ALA A 86 16.22 -10.12 -1.63
N LYS A 87 17.41 -9.95 -2.17
CA LYS A 87 18.69 -10.16 -1.46
C LYS A 87 19.17 -8.89 -0.78
N GLU A 88 18.96 -7.76 -1.44
CA GLU A 88 19.40 -6.45 -0.94
C GLU A 88 18.71 -6.08 0.38
N GLY A 89 17.40 -6.29 0.50
CA GLY A 89 16.65 -5.95 1.72
C GLY A 89 17.23 -6.57 2.99
N PRO A 90 17.34 -7.91 3.08
CA PRO A 90 17.95 -8.59 4.22
C PRO A 90 19.41 -8.19 4.46
N LEU A 91 20.21 -7.99 3.39
CA LEU A 91 21.61 -7.59 3.50
C LEU A 91 21.73 -6.19 4.11
N ALA A 92 21.00 -5.22 3.59
CA ALA A 92 21.00 -3.85 4.11
C ALA A 92 20.56 -3.80 5.58
N PHE A 93 19.57 -4.64 5.97
CA PHE A 93 19.13 -4.75 7.35
C PHE A 93 20.24 -5.27 8.27
N ILE A 94 20.97 -6.33 7.87
CA ILE A 94 22.10 -6.89 8.65
C ILE A 94 23.23 -5.86 8.78
N GLU A 95 23.53 -5.15 7.69
CA GLU A 95 24.60 -4.15 7.63
C GLU A 95 24.20 -2.80 8.25
N LYS A 96 22.93 -2.65 8.68
CA LYS A 96 22.38 -1.42 9.28
C LYS A 96 22.55 -0.19 8.38
N ARG A 97 22.37 -0.36 7.09
CA ARG A 97 22.38 0.70 6.07
C ARG A 97 21.04 0.81 5.35
N LEU A 98 20.84 1.88 4.63
CA LEU A 98 19.70 2.00 3.72
C LEU A 98 19.88 1.04 2.53
N PRO A 99 18.78 0.39 2.08
CA PRO A 99 18.82 -0.47 0.91
C PRO A 99 18.95 0.35 -0.39
N GLU A 100 19.59 -0.26 -1.39
CA GLU A 100 19.75 0.30 -2.73
C GLU A 100 18.93 -0.51 -3.73
N TRP A 101 17.66 -0.14 -3.90
CA TRP A 101 16.73 -0.86 -4.74
C TRP A 101 17.06 -0.70 -6.24
N LYS A 102 17.05 -1.80 -6.99
CA LYS A 102 17.35 -1.84 -8.43
C LYS A 102 16.14 -2.17 -9.29
N ALA A 103 15.05 -2.60 -8.68
CA ALA A 103 13.80 -2.99 -9.34
C ALA A 103 13.97 -4.12 -10.39
N ARG A 104 14.87 -5.05 -10.18
CA ARG A 104 15.17 -6.17 -11.09
C ARG A 104 15.61 -7.42 -10.32
#